data_641d17affa17e5e3d08c8f4c71e422bf
#
_entry.id   641d17affa17e5e3d08c8f4c71e422bf
#
_cell.length_a   1.000
_cell.length_b   1.000
_cell.length_c   1.000
_cell.angle_alpha   90.00
_cell.angle_beta   90.00
_cell.angle_gamma   90.00
#
_symmetry.space_group_name_H-M   'P 1'
#
loop_
_entity.id
_entity.type
_entity.pdbx_description
1 polymer ?
#
loop_
_entity_poly.entity_id
_entity_poly.type
_entity_poly.pdbx_seq_one_letter_code
_entity_poly.pdbx_strand_id
1 'polypeptide(L)'
;MTIHVVSPGETVDSIAAGYGVAPKQLAADNELPPDYALAVGQTLVVRFPRAVHVAAAGETLTSIAAQYGTTVRQLWRNNWALGGQEALAAGQLLVVSYFGEKLGEGVFNGYAYPFITPELLAEQLPYLSAMAPFTYGITAEGGLLPLDDEAMLEAARERGTKPVMHLSTLTEAGQFDTGRAAFILTDYEAQGLSLIHISE
;
A
#
# COMPACT_ATOMS: atom_id res chain seq x y z
N MET A 1 3.81 -9.67 18.47
CA MET A 1 4.48 -8.39 18.17
C MET A 1 4.84 -7.71 19.47
N THR A 2 6.05 -7.19 19.59
CA THR A 2 6.49 -6.33 20.70
C THR A 2 7.28 -5.14 20.17
N ILE A 3 7.46 -4.12 20.99
CA ILE A 3 8.28 -2.96 20.68
C ILE A 3 9.55 -3.06 21.51
N HIS A 4 10.71 -2.93 20.87
CA HIS A 4 12.01 -2.85 21.50
C HIS A 4 12.55 -1.41 21.42
N VAL A 5 13.12 -0.92 22.50
CA VAL A 5 13.82 0.38 22.53
C VAL A 5 15.32 0.12 22.60
N VAL A 6 16.03 0.58 21.58
CA VAL A 6 17.46 0.31 21.41
C VAL A 6 18.27 0.90 22.56
N SER A 7 19.07 0.06 23.20
CA SER A 7 20.01 0.42 24.27
C SER A 7 21.44 0.64 23.73
N PRO A 8 22.33 1.31 24.48
CA PRO A 8 23.70 1.51 24.06
C PRO A 8 24.42 0.19 23.73
N GLY A 9 25.04 0.12 22.54
CA GLY A 9 25.82 -1.03 22.08
C GLY A 9 24.99 -2.15 21.44
N GLU A 10 23.68 -2.03 21.36
CA GLU A 10 22.86 -2.99 20.64
C GLU A 10 22.96 -2.84 19.12
N THR A 11 22.86 -3.96 18.44
CA THR A 11 22.82 -4.06 16.98
C THR A 11 21.57 -4.83 16.55
N VAL A 12 21.22 -4.76 15.27
CA VAL A 12 20.11 -5.55 14.70
C VAL A 12 20.32 -7.04 15.01
N ASP A 13 21.56 -7.54 14.90
CA ASP A 13 21.88 -8.95 15.16
C ASP A 13 21.69 -9.32 16.63
N SER A 14 22.18 -8.47 17.56
CA SER A 14 22.06 -8.75 19.01
C SER A 14 20.60 -8.71 19.47
N ILE A 15 19.82 -7.75 18.97
CA ILE A 15 18.38 -7.64 19.27
C ILE A 15 17.63 -8.83 18.69
N ALA A 16 17.86 -9.18 17.43
CA ALA A 16 17.23 -10.31 16.77
C ALA A 16 17.52 -11.62 17.50
N ALA A 17 18.77 -11.84 17.91
CA ALA A 17 19.17 -12.99 18.71
C ALA A 17 18.44 -13.05 20.05
N GLY A 18 18.30 -11.91 20.73
CA GLY A 18 17.59 -11.81 22.01
C GLY A 18 16.10 -12.18 21.91
N TYR A 19 15.47 -11.90 20.77
CA TYR A 19 14.07 -12.25 20.52
C TYR A 19 13.86 -13.55 19.74
N GLY A 20 14.92 -14.23 19.29
CA GLY A 20 14.83 -15.45 18.51
C GLY A 20 14.23 -15.27 17.13
N VAL A 21 14.43 -14.09 16.52
CA VAL A 21 14.00 -13.78 15.15
C VAL A 21 15.20 -13.64 14.22
N ALA A 22 14.99 -13.75 12.91
CA ALA A 22 16.08 -13.57 11.95
C ALA A 22 16.43 -12.06 11.83
N PRO A 23 17.74 -11.69 11.86
CA PRO A 23 18.16 -10.28 11.73
C PRO A 23 17.64 -9.60 10.45
N LYS A 24 17.70 -10.31 9.32
CA LYS A 24 17.16 -9.80 8.05
C LYS A 24 15.65 -9.51 8.13
N GLN A 25 14.90 -10.33 8.87
CA GLN A 25 13.47 -10.11 9.05
C GLN A 25 13.21 -8.91 9.96
N LEU A 26 13.97 -8.80 11.07
CA LEU A 26 13.88 -7.63 11.95
C LEU A 26 14.20 -6.34 11.21
N ALA A 27 15.25 -6.34 10.39
CA ALA A 27 15.58 -5.18 9.56
C ALA A 27 14.47 -4.86 8.55
N ALA A 28 13.96 -5.88 7.86
CA ALA A 28 12.86 -5.75 6.92
C ALA A 28 11.59 -5.22 7.59
N ASP A 29 11.18 -5.75 8.72
CA ASP A 29 9.98 -5.31 9.45
C ASP A 29 10.06 -3.85 9.94
N ASN A 30 11.26 -3.26 9.94
CA ASN A 30 11.52 -1.88 10.37
C ASN A 30 12.10 -0.99 9.26
N GLU A 31 12.06 -1.45 8.00
CA GLU A 31 12.53 -0.70 6.83
C GLU A 31 13.98 -0.21 6.96
N LEU A 32 14.81 -0.97 7.67
CA LEU A 32 16.21 -0.61 7.87
C LEU A 32 17.04 -0.99 6.64
N PRO A 33 17.81 -0.05 6.07
CA PRO A 33 18.73 -0.38 4.98
C PRO A 33 19.85 -1.31 5.49
N PRO A 34 20.54 -2.00 4.57
CA PRO A 34 21.75 -2.77 4.91
C PRO A 34 22.75 -1.89 5.66
N ASP A 35 23.39 -2.46 6.70
CA ASP A 35 24.42 -1.78 7.50
C ASP A 35 23.94 -0.55 8.28
N TYR A 36 22.62 -0.45 8.54
CA TYR A 36 22.06 0.65 9.32
C TYR A 36 22.55 0.62 10.78
N ALA A 37 23.15 1.72 11.21
CA ALA A 37 23.53 1.92 12.61
C ALA A 37 22.32 2.37 13.43
N LEU A 38 21.91 1.56 14.39
CA LEU A 38 20.81 1.89 15.27
C LEU A 38 21.15 3.06 16.20
N ALA A 39 20.22 3.97 16.40
CA ALA A 39 20.34 5.04 17.39
C ALA A 39 19.81 4.58 18.74
N VAL A 40 20.51 4.94 19.82
CA VAL A 40 20.01 4.70 21.19
C VAL A 40 18.67 5.41 21.38
N GLY A 41 17.68 4.68 21.91
CA GLY A 41 16.31 5.16 22.06
C GLY A 41 15.44 4.98 20.82
N GLN A 42 15.98 4.51 19.69
CA GLN A 42 15.19 4.13 18.53
C GLN A 42 14.25 2.99 18.88
N THR A 43 13.01 3.04 18.39
CA THR A 43 12.03 1.98 18.58
C THR A 43 12.01 1.04 17.37
N LEU A 44 12.04 -0.25 17.65
CA LEU A 44 11.91 -1.30 16.64
C LEU A 44 10.68 -2.15 16.92
N VAL A 45 9.94 -2.48 15.87
CA VAL A 45 8.85 -3.45 15.91
C VAL A 45 9.44 -4.85 15.73
N VAL A 46 9.25 -5.71 16.73
CA VAL A 46 9.66 -7.11 16.67
C VAL A 46 8.41 -7.97 16.40
N ARG A 47 8.37 -8.60 15.23
CA ARG A 47 7.28 -9.50 14.81
C ARG A 47 7.78 -10.93 14.88
N PHE A 48 6.91 -11.85 15.28
CA PHE A 48 7.25 -13.27 15.43
C PHE A 48 6.58 -14.07 14.31
N PRO A 49 7.33 -14.53 13.29
CA PRO A 49 6.78 -15.39 12.25
C PRO A 49 6.23 -16.69 12.85
N ARG A 50 5.02 -17.04 12.47
CA ARG A 50 4.37 -18.33 12.80
C ARG A 50 4.64 -19.38 11.73
N ALA A 51 4.58 -18.97 10.46
CA ALA A 51 4.87 -19.80 9.32
C ALA A 51 5.74 -19.02 8.33
N VAL A 52 6.77 -19.68 7.86
CA VAL A 52 7.68 -19.19 6.81
C VAL A 52 7.73 -20.19 5.68
N HIS A 53 8.02 -19.71 4.47
CA HIS A 53 8.19 -20.51 3.27
C HIS A 53 9.49 -20.12 2.57
N VAL A 54 10.24 -21.11 2.09
CA VAL A 54 11.42 -20.88 1.25
C VAL A 54 11.01 -21.19 -0.18
N ALA A 55 10.98 -20.17 -1.03
CA ALA A 55 10.51 -20.29 -2.39
C ALA A 55 11.39 -21.25 -3.20
N ALA A 56 10.78 -22.26 -3.82
CA ALA A 56 11.44 -23.12 -4.78
C ALA A 56 11.47 -22.47 -6.17
N ALA A 57 12.33 -23.00 -7.05
CA ALA A 57 12.38 -22.53 -8.43
C ALA A 57 11.04 -22.73 -9.14
N GLY A 58 10.48 -21.68 -9.73
CA GLY A 58 9.21 -21.71 -10.45
C GLY A 58 7.96 -21.54 -9.59
N GLU A 59 8.07 -21.42 -8.28
CA GLU A 59 6.95 -21.05 -7.44
C GLU A 59 6.55 -19.60 -7.63
N THR A 60 5.27 -19.32 -7.46
CA THR A 60 4.67 -17.98 -7.54
C THR A 60 3.98 -17.63 -6.23
N LEU A 61 3.77 -16.34 -5.97
CA LEU A 61 2.99 -15.92 -4.80
C LEU A 61 1.58 -16.52 -4.82
N THR A 62 0.99 -16.71 -5.99
CA THR A 62 -0.32 -17.35 -6.15
C THR A 62 -0.29 -18.82 -5.72
N SER A 63 0.72 -19.61 -6.14
CA SER A 63 0.85 -21.01 -5.72
C SER A 63 1.09 -21.15 -4.21
N ILE A 64 1.94 -20.28 -3.65
CA ILE A 64 2.24 -20.26 -2.21
C ILE A 64 1.00 -19.81 -1.41
N ALA A 65 0.28 -18.79 -1.86
CA ALA A 65 -0.96 -18.37 -1.23
C ALA A 65 -2.00 -19.49 -1.17
N ALA A 66 -2.17 -20.22 -2.27
CA ALA A 66 -3.07 -21.38 -2.34
C ALA A 66 -2.63 -22.52 -1.38
N GLN A 67 -1.33 -22.83 -1.33
CA GLN A 67 -0.78 -23.85 -0.45
C GLN A 67 -1.07 -23.59 1.03
N TYR A 68 -0.99 -22.33 1.45
CA TYR A 68 -1.17 -21.94 2.86
C TYR A 68 -2.58 -21.41 3.18
N GLY A 69 -3.51 -21.42 2.24
CA GLY A 69 -4.87 -20.91 2.44
C GLY A 69 -4.91 -19.41 2.76
N THR A 70 -3.98 -18.65 2.19
CA THR A 70 -3.89 -17.19 2.33
C THR A 70 -4.09 -16.49 0.99
N THR A 71 -3.89 -15.20 0.91
CA THR A 71 -3.99 -14.42 -0.32
C THR A 71 -2.63 -13.83 -0.71
N VAL A 72 -2.41 -13.59 -2.00
CA VAL A 72 -1.22 -12.90 -2.52
C VAL A 72 -1.07 -11.54 -1.82
N ARG A 73 -2.16 -10.82 -1.65
CA ARG A 73 -2.18 -9.53 -0.93
C ARG A 73 -1.67 -9.67 0.51
N GLN A 74 -2.04 -10.75 1.22
CA GLN A 74 -1.53 -10.97 2.57
C GLN A 74 -0.04 -11.33 2.56
N LEU A 75 0.44 -12.06 1.56
CA LEU A 75 1.87 -12.32 1.39
C LEU A 75 2.65 -11.04 1.14
N TRP A 76 2.18 -10.12 0.30
CA TRP A 76 2.80 -8.80 0.13
C TRP A 76 2.86 -8.02 1.45
N ARG A 77 1.75 -7.96 2.19
CA ARG A 77 1.68 -7.27 3.50
C ARG A 77 2.63 -7.85 4.55
N ASN A 78 2.90 -9.14 4.46
CA ASN A 78 3.84 -9.81 5.37
C ASN A 78 5.29 -9.64 4.94
N ASN A 79 5.54 -9.30 3.66
CA ASN A 79 6.86 -9.25 3.04
C ASN A 79 7.00 -7.96 2.21
N TRP A 80 6.98 -6.81 2.88
CA TRP A 80 7.03 -5.50 2.22
C TRP A 80 8.22 -5.35 1.25
N ALA A 81 9.37 -6.02 1.54
CA ALA A 81 10.55 -6.03 0.69
C ALA A 81 10.32 -6.63 -0.71
N LEU A 82 9.15 -7.24 -0.96
CA LEU A 82 8.73 -7.63 -2.30
C LEU A 82 8.34 -6.43 -3.17
N GLY A 83 8.10 -5.25 -2.58
CA GLY A 83 7.73 -4.03 -3.30
C GLY A 83 6.52 -4.20 -4.23
N GLY A 84 5.53 -5.04 -3.84
CA GLY A 84 4.39 -5.37 -4.69
C GLY A 84 4.72 -6.25 -5.91
N GLN A 85 5.94 -6.79 -6.00
CA GLN A 85 6.39 -7.66 -7.10
C GLN A 85 5.87 -9.09 -6.89
N GLU A 86 5.60 -9.78 -8.00
CA GLU A 86 5.21 -11.20 -7.98
C GLU A 86 6.38 -12.16 -8.18
N ALA A 87 7.49 -11.66 -8.73
CA ALA A 87 8.66 -12.45 -9.03
C ALA A 87 9.38 -12.88 -7.73
N LEU A 88 9.64 -14.17 -7.61
CA LEU A 88 10.37 -14.75 -6.50
C LEU A 88 11.69 -15.34 -6.96
N ALA A 89 12.73 -15.14 -6.17
CA ALA A 89 13.98 -15.85 -6.36
C ALA A 89 13.93 -17.20 -5.63
N ALA A 90 14.52 -18.24 -6.26
CA ALA A 90 14.69 -19.53 -5.57
C ALA A 90 15.54 -19.34 -4.31
N GLY A 91 15.09 -19.92 -3.20
CA GLY A 91 15.70 -19.74 -1.88
C GLY A 91 15.26 -18.48 -1.12
N GLN A 92 14.40 -17.66 -1.69
CA GLN A 92 13.86 -16.50 -1.00
C GLN A 92 12.96 -16.90 0.15
N LEU A 93 13.22 -16.35 1.34
CA LEU A 93 12.39 -16.57 2.52
C LEU A 93 11.19 -15.63 2.50
N LEU A 94 10.01 -16.21 2.69
CA LEU A 94 8.74 -15.47 2.81
C LEU A 94 8.11 -15.74 4.16
N VAL A 95 7.61 -14.71 4.81
CA VAL A 95 6.75 -14.84 5.98
C VAL A 95 5.31 -15.02 5.51
N VAL A 96 4.75 -16.19 5.81
CA VAL A 96 3.37 -16.53 5.46
C VAL A 96 2.40 -16.00 6.50
N SER A 97 2.73 -16.14 7.78
CA SER A 97 1.90 -15.63 8.87
C SER A 97 2.74 -15.30 10.10
N TYR A 98 2.18 -14.45 10.97
CA TYR A 98 2.77 -14.08 12.24
C TYR A 98 1.94 -14.63 13.41
N PHE A 99 2.58 -14.80 14.58
CA PHE A 99 1.86 -15.03 15.83
C PHE A 99 1.13 -13.75 16.28
N GLY A 100 0.00 -13.95 16.91
CA GLY A 100 -0.85 -12.89 17.48
C GLY A 100 -2.22 -12.85 16.81
N GLU A 101 -3.18 -12.33 17.54
CA GLU A 101 -4.53 -12.07 17.02
C GLU A 101 -4.54 -10.71 16.33
N LYS A 102 -5.41 -10.57 15.33
CA LYS A 102 -5.69 -9.26 14.73
C LYS A 102 -6.37 -8.40 15.78
N LEU A 103 -5.85 -7.20 16.01
CA LEU A 103 -6.43 -6.22 16.94
C LEU A 103 -7.73 -5.60 16.42
N GLY A 104 -7.96 -5.72 15.11
CA GLY A 104 -9.12 -5.17 14.43
C GLY A 104 -8.87 -5.03 12.93
N GLU A 105 -9.85 -4.43 12.25
CA GLU A 105 -9.76 -4.05 10.85
C GLU A 105 -9.78 -2.52 10.74
N GLY A 106 -8.91 -1.98 9.91
CA GLY A 106 -8.83 -0.55 9.61
C GLY A 106 -9.08 -0.31 8.12
N VAL A 107 -9.70 0.83 7.80
CA VAL A 107 -9.85 1.31 6.43
C VAL A 107 -8.79 2.38 6.19
N PHE A 108 -7.91 2.13 5.23
CA PHE A 108 -6.83 3.03 4.84
C PHE A 108 -7.06 3.47 3.40
N ASN A 109 -7.29 4.77 3.21
CA ASN A 109 -7.48 5.37 1.90
C ASN A 109 -6.23 6.18 1.55
N GLY A 110 -5.75 6.03 0.32
CA GLY A 110 -4.64 6.79 -0.21
C GLY A 110 -5.05 7.66 -1.39
N TYR A 111 -4.38 8.81 -1.55
CA TYR A 111 -4.44 9.60 -2.76
C TYR A 111 -3.16 9.36 -3.56
N ALA A 112 -3.29 9.27 -4.88
CA ALA A 112 -2.14 9.12 -5.75
C ALA A 112 -2.22 10.14 -6.90
N TYR A 113 -1.13 10.85 -7.14
CA TYR A 113 -1.03 11.75 -8.29
C TYR A 113 -0.75 10.94 -9.58
N PRO A 114 -1.24 11.38 -10.75
CA PRO A 114 -1.00 10.69 -12.02
C PRO A 114 0.47 10.48 -12.40
N PHE A 115 1.35 11.29 -11.82
CA PHE A 115 2.81 11.18 -12.03
C PHE A 115 3.51 10.26 -11.03
N ILE A 116 2.78 9.51 -10.19
CA ILE A 116 3.37 8.49 -9.31
C ILE A 116 4.06 7.41 -10.18
N THR A 117 5.22 6.95 -9.75
CA THR A 117 5.89 5.86 -10.47
C THR A 117 5.14 4.54 -10.29
N PRO A 118 5.08 3.68 -11.34
CA PRO A 118 4.41 2.37 -11.23
C PRO A 118 4.95 1.51 -10.10
N GLU A 119 6.26 1.59 -9.82
CA GLU A 119 6.93 0.84 -8.77
C GLU A 119 6.43 1.26 -7.39
N LEU A 120 6.40 2.57 -7.11
CA LEU A 120 5.92 3.11 -5.84
C LEU A 120 4.43 2.81 -5.65
N LEU A 121 3.63 2.94 -6.71
CA LEU A 121 2.22 2.59 -6.69
C LEU A 121 2.02 1.10 -6.34
N ALA A 122 2.74 0.21 -7.03
CA ALA A 122 2.67 -1.23 -6.81
C ALA A 122 3.05 -1.62 -5.37
N GLU A 123 4.03 -0.95 -4.80
CA GLU A 123 4.48 -1.15 -3.41
C GLU A 123 3.40 -0.77 -2.40
N GLN A 124 2.69 0.34 -2.60
CA GLN A 124 1.75 0.89 -1.64
C GLN A 124 0.34 0.29 -1.72
N LEU A 125 -0.12 -0.07 -2.91
CA LEU A 125 -1.49 -0.57 -3.13
C LEU A 125 -1.91 -1.73 -2.22
N PRO A 126 -1.07 -2.73 -1.90
CA PRO A 126 -1.47 -3.84 -1.02
C PRO A 126 -1.92 -3.40 0.37
N TYR A 127 -1.47 -2.25 0.84
CA TYR A 127 -1.78 -1.73 2.19
C TYR A 127 -3.03 -0.86 2.23
N LEU A 128 -3.51 -0.39 1.07
CA LEU A 128 -4.68 0.49 0.99
C LEU A 128 -5.98 -0.30 0.86
N SER A 129 -7.03 0.17 1.51
CA SER A 129 -8.40 -0.30 1.29
C SER A 129 -9.00 0.32 0.03
N ALA A 130 -8.70 1.60 -0.19
CA ALA A 130 -9.08 2.32 -1.40
C ALA A 130 -7.97 3.30 -1.82
N MET A 131 -7.90 3.57 -3.13
CA MET A 131 -7.01 4.54 -3.74
C MET A 131 -7.82 5.49 -4.61
N ALA A 132 -7.59 6.79 -4.42
CA ALA A 132 -8.22 7.85 -5.19
C ALA A 132 -7.17 8.57 -6.04
N PRO A 133 -7.26 8.53 -7.38
CA PRO A 133 -6.47 9.39 -8.23
C PRO A 133 -6.76 10.87 -7.92
N PHE A 134 -5.75 11.66 -7.76
CA PHE A 134 -5.89 13.08 -7.44
C PHE A 134 -5.59 13.92 -8.68
N THR A 135 -6.55 14.56 -9.27
CA THR A 135 -7.97 14.69 -8.97
C THR A 135 -8.72 14.95 -10.28
N TYR A 136 -9.93 14.44 -10.39
CA TYR A 136 -10.82 14.90 -11.47
C TYR A 136 -11.28 16.33 -11.18
N GLY A 137 -11.23 17.16 -12.21
CA GLY A 137 -11.74 18.52 -12.15
C GLY A 137 -13.12 18.65 -12.78
N ILE A 138 -13.62 19.88 -12.84
CA ILE A 138 -14.94 20.17 -13.36
C ILE A 138 -14.83 21.36 -14.31
N THR A 139 -15.48 21.27 -15.49
CA THR A 139 -15.57 22.39 -16.45
C THR A 139 -16.54 23.47 -15.95
N ALA A 140 -16.52 24.62 -16.61
CA ALA A 140 -17.45 25.72 -16.29
C ALA A 140 -18.92 25.33 -16.51
N GLU A 141 -19.18 24.38 -17.42
CA GLU A 141 -20.51 23.87 -17.77
C GLU A 141 -20.93 22.66 -16.90
N GLY A 142 -20.12 22.27 -15.90
CA GLY A 142 -20.41 21.14 -15.00
C GLY A 142 -19.96 19.78 -15.50
N GLY A 143 -19.28 19.71 -16.66
CA GLY A 143 -18.70 18.49 -17.17
C GLY A 143 -17.45 18.07 -16.40
N LEU A 144 -17.06 16.79 -16.54
CA LEU A 144 -15.88 16.26 -15.90
C LEU A 144 -14.61 16.60 -16.69
N LEU A 145 -13.58 17.07 -16.02
CA LEU A 145 -12.23 17.11 -16.57
C LEU A 145 -11.58 15.74 -16.41
N PRO A 146 -11.19 15.07 -17.52
CA PRO A 146 -10.63 13.74 -17.46
C PRO A 146 -9.26 13.76 -16.78
N LEU A 147 -8.91 12.62 -16.21
CA LEU A 147 -7.62 12.35 -15.62
C LEU A 147 -7.01 11.14 -16.33
N ASP A 148 -5.72 11.19 -16.61
CA ASP A 148 -4.99 10.04 -17.18
C ASP A 148 -4.61 9.09 -16.04
N ASP A 149 -5.54 8.23 -15.67
CA ASP A 149 -5.41 7.35 -14.51
C ASP A 149 -5.71 5.87 -14.79
N GLU A 150 -5.95 5.48 -16.04
CA GLU A 150 -6.32 4.12 -16.43
C GLU A 150 -5.34 3.08 -15.88
N ALA A 151 -4.03 3.32 -16.05
CA ALA A 151 -2.99 2.43 -15.53
C ALA A 151 -3.02 2.32 -14.00
N MET A 152 -3.35 3.41 -13.30
CA MET A 152 -3.47 3.42 -11.83
C MET A 152 -4.68 2.63 -11.36
N LEU A 153 -5.81 2.76 -12.05
CA LEU A 153 -7.05 2.05 -11.74
C LEU A 153 -6.88 0.54 -11.97
N GLU A 154 -6.22 0.15 -13.08
CA GLU A 154 -5.91 -1.24 -13.37
C GLU A 154 -4.99 -1.83 -12.28
N ALA A 155 -3.87 -1.17 -11.97
CA ALA A 155 -2.95 -1.59 -10.93
C ALA A 155 -3.63 -1.74 -9.55
N ALA A 156 -4.58 -0.87 -9.22
CA ALA A 156 -5.34 -0.95 -7.98
C ALA A 156 -6.26 -2.19 -7.95
N ARG A 157 -6.98 -2.45 -9.05
CA ARG A 157 -7.87 -3.62 -9.17
C ARG A 157 -7.09 -4.93 -9.08
N GLU A 158 -5.97 -5.05 -9.79
CA GLU A 158 -5.10 -6.24 -9.76
C GLU A 158 -4.62 -6.58 -8.34
N ARG A 159 -4.37 -5.56 -7.52
CA ARG A 159 -3.90 -5.72 -6.13
C ARG A 159 -5.01 -5.76 -5.09
N GLY A 160 -6.27 -5.77 -5.53
CA GLY A 160 -7.44 -5.84 -4.66
C GLY A 160 -7.66 -4.56 -3.84
N THR A 161 -7.15 -3.41 -4.31
CA THR A 161 -7.41 -2.09 -3.73
C THR A 161 -8.55 -1.45 -4.50
N LYS A 162 -9.56 -0.96 -3.80
CA LYS A 162 -10.74 -0.37 -4.43
C LYS A 162 -10.38 1.00 -5.03
N PRO A 163 -10.51 1.22 -6.35
CA PRO A 163 -10.42 2.56 -6.89
C PRO A 163 -11.65 3.39 -6.47
N VAL A 164 -11.42 4.63 -6.11
CA VAL A 164 -12.46 5.59 -5.71
C VAL A 164 -12.21 6.89 -6.45
N MET A 165 -13.26 7.44 -7.03
CA MET A 165 -13.18 8.74 -7.69
C MET A 165 -13.05 9.86 -6.66
N HIS A 166 -12.10 10.77 -6.88
CA HIS A 166 -11.96 12.01 -6.14
C HIS A 166 -12.24 13.19 -7.05
N LEU A 167 -13.38 13.82 -6.82
CA LEU A 167 -13.81 15.01 -7.56
C LEU A 167 -13.45 16.27 -6.78
N SER A 168 -12.87 17.24 -7.45
CA SER A 168 -12.53 18.53 -6.87
C SER A 168 -12.95 19.68 -7.80
N THR A 169 -12.80 20.91 -7.32
CA THR A 169 -13.08 22.11 -8.09
C THR A 169 -11.89 22.58 -8.93
N LEU A 170 -11.01 21.65 -9.31
CA LEU A 170 -9.88 21.93 -10.18
C LEU A 170 -10.40 22.35 -11.55
N THR A 171 -9.85 23.46 -12.05
CA THR A 171 -10.17 24.02 -13.35
C THR A 171 -9.19 23.56 -14.42
N GLU A 172 -9.50 23.82 -15.69
CA GLU A 172 -8.61 23.58 -16.83
C GLU A 172 -7.26 24.30 -16.71
N ALA A 173 -7.23 25.40 -15.93
CA ALA A 173 -6.01 26.16 -15.62
C ALA A 173 -5.21 25.58 -14.45
N GLY A 174 -5.64 24.46 -13.86
CA GLY A 174 -4.97 23.81 -12.72
C GLY A 174 -5.14 24.55 -11.39
N GLN A 175 -6.20 25.34 -11.25
CA GLN A 175 -6.50 26.09 -10.02
C GLN A 175 -7.82 25.63 -9.42
N PHE A 176 -7.98 25.76 -8.11
CA PHE A 176 -9.24 25.48 -7.43
C PHE A 176 -10.16 26.70 -7.47
N ASP A 177 -11.43 26.49 -7.85
CA ASP A 177 -12.45 27.52 -7.98
C ASP A 177 -13.64 27.24 -7.06
N THR A 178 -13.84 28.12 -6.07
CA THR A 178 -14.95 28.01 -5.12
C THR A 178 -16.31 28.29 -5.75
N GLY A 179 -16.36 29.06 -6.84
CA GLY A 179 -17.58 29.30 -7.60
C GLY A 179 -18.11 28.04 -8.26
N ARG A 180 -17.22 27.22 -8.82
CA ARG A 180 -17.55 25.89 -9.37
C ARG A 180 -18.07 24.94 -8.28
N ALA A 181 -17.51 25.01 -7.08
CA ALA A 181 -18.04 24.21 -5.96
C ALA A 181 -19.49 24.58 -5.64
N ALA A 182 -19.79 25.87 -5.56
CA ALA A 182 -21.14 26.34 -5.31
C ALA A 182 -22.10 25.90 -6.45
N PHE A 183 -21.67 26.02 -7.70
CA PHE A 183 -22.45 25.60 -8.87
C PHE A 183 -22.82 24.11 -8.79
N ILE A 184 -21.85 23.22 -8.59
CA ILE A 184 -22.09 21.78 -8.51
C ILE A 184 -22.99 21.39 -7.34
N LEU A 185 -22.80 22.05 -6.19
CA LEU A 185 -23.60 21.73 -4.99
C LEU A 185 -25.03 22.25 -5.09
N THR A 186 -25.33 23.20 -5.97
CA THR A 186 -26.65 23.84 -6.10
C THR A 186 -27.37 23.52 -7.40
N ASP A 187 -26.67 23.09 -8.46
CA ASP A 187 -27.25 22.77 -9.75
C ASP A 187 -27.48 21.25 -9.90
N TYR A 188 -28.74 20.87 -10.08
CA TYR A 188 -29.16 19.46 -10.14
C TYR A 188 -28.68 18.76 -11.43
N GLU A 189 -28.58 19.48 -12.55
CA GLU A 189 -28.09 18.92 -13.81
C GLU A 189 -26.58 18.69 -13.74
N ALA A 190 -25.82 19.61 -13.15
CA ALA A 190 -24.40 19.45 -12.92
C ALA A 190 -24.09 18.26 -11.98
N GLN A 191 -24.92 18.04 -10.94
CA GLN A 191 -24.83 16.86 -10.09
C GLN A 191 -25.11 15.56 -10.86
N GLY A 192 -26.09 15.58 -11.76
CA GLY A 192 -26.43 14.45 -12.61
C GLY A 192 -25.27 14.05 -13.53
N LEU A 193 -24.62 15.01 -14.16
CA LEU A 193 -23.47 14.78 -15.04
C LEU A 193 -22.27 14.16 -14.29
N SER A 194 -22.00 14.60 -13.08
CA SER A 194 -20.92 14.06 -12.27
C SER A 194 -21.20 12.63 -11.78
N LEU A 195 -22.47 12.27 -11.57
CA LEU A 195 -22.89 10.93 -11.10
C LEU A 195 -22.94 9.88 -12.21
N ILE A 196 -23.22 10.26 -13.46
CA ILE A 196 -23.28 9.33 -14.60
C ILE A 196 -21.89 8.72 -14.88
N HIS A 197 -20.82 9.48 -14.74
CA HIS A 197 -19.45 8.99 -14.94
C HIS A 197 -18.89 8.11 -13.80
N ILE A 198 -19.62 7.99 -12.69
CA ILE A 198 -19.23 7.12 -11.56
C ILE A 198 -19.72 5.68 -11.76
N SER A 199 -20.67 5.47 -12.67
CA SER A 199 -21.34 4.17 -12.87
C SER A 199 -20.81 3.34 -14.05
N GLU A 200 -19.91 3.87 -14.87
CA GLU A 200 -19.23 3.18 -15.98
C GLU A 200 -17.78 2.81 -15.56
#